data_07db724f838547b92141f48f360e21bb
#
_entry.id   07db724f838547b92141f48f360e21bb
#
_cell.length_a   1.000
_cell.length_b   1.000
_cell.length_c   1.000
_cell.angle_alpha   90.00
_cell.angle_beta   90.00
_cell.angle_gamma   90.00
#
_symmetry.space_group_name_H-M   'P 1'
#
loop_
_entity.id
_entity.type
_entity.pdbx_description
1 polymer ?
#
loop_
_entity_poly.entity_id
_entity_poly.type
_entity_poly.pdbx_seq_one_letter_code
_entity_poly.pdbx_strand_id
1 'polypeptide(L)'
;MKTIIGQAATGDFFYKRDKLTAKLWENIIKGNNILISAPRRIGKTSLMLDLIENSKKGYKVIYVITESVNNKNEFFRKLVHEIYNQLSIGKKFSNTLGQIKKSTSIKSIGPKGLELKHKDIEYFNEFQDIVKQLELEGEKLIIMVDEFAQTVENIMQDEDDKKTINFLEANREIRIKPEINNKIQFVYAGSIGLENIVSHLNSTSTINDLYTFIVKPFTELEVKDYILNYAIEGTSLIFKEEKIEYLINKIEWLIPYFINILLEEIEEVCTELDKTEIIEKIIDDAFVNALKKRSYFEHWHIRLRKAYKQSNYNFSKELLNKVSENNILSLNEIHDLAIKLGIENSYKDILNSLVYDGYINNNDDPKTYRFNSPLLRMWWYINVAN
;
A
#
# COMPACT_ATOMS: atom_id res chain seq x y z
N MET A 1 -4.78 -11.30 21.98
CA MET A 1 -3.71 -11.59 20.97
C MET A 1 -3.00 -10.33 20.51
N LYS A 2 -1.79 -10.46 19.92
CA LYS A 2 -1.10 -9.32 19.27
C LYS A 2 -1.56 -9.20 17.80
N THR A 3 -2.81 -8.87 17.58
CA THR A 3 -3.43 -8.69 16.28
C THR A 3 -3.89 -7.24 16.10
N ILE A 4 -3.86 -6.74 14.87
CA ILE A 4 -4.39 -5.42 14.51
C ILE A 4 -5.09 -5.50 13.15
N ILE A 5 -6.33 -5.01 13.07
CA ILE A 5 -7.12 -5.01 11.84
C ILE A 5 -7.39 -3.57 11.39
N GLY A 6 -7.18 -3.31 10.10
CA GLY A 6 -7.57 -2.04 9.49
C GLY A 6 -6.57 -0.89 9.64
N GLN A 7 -5.63 -0.97 10.55
CA GLN A 7 -4.56 0.01 10.78
C GLN A 7 -3.18 -0.58 10.44
N ALA A 8 -2.19 0.29 10.33
CA ALA A 8 -0.80 -0.16 10.23
C ALA A 8 -0.33 -0.70 11.57
N ALA A 9 0.23 -1.90 11.58
CA ALA A 9 0.88 -2.48 12.74
C ALA A 9 2.24 -1.81 12.98
N THR A 10 2.53 -1.41 14.20
CA THR A 10 3.79 -0.78 14.63
C THR A 10 4.21 -1.30 16.01
N GLY A 11 5.48 -1.15 16.36
CA GLY A 11 6.01 -1.55 17.67
C GLY A 11 5.70 -3.03 17.97
N ASP A 12 5.14 -3.30 19.14
CA ASP A 12 4.81 -4.65 19.63
C ASP A 12 3.69 -5.36 18.82
N PHE A 13 3.08 -4.68 17.86
CA PHE A 13 2.06 -5.26 16.97
C PHE A 13 2.60 -5.54 15.56
N PHE A 14 3.85 -5.17 15.26
CA PHE A 14 4.46 -5.38 13.97
C PHE A 14 5.31 -6.65 13.94
N TYR A 15 4.80 -7.70 13.30
CA TYR A 15 5.60 -8.90 13.02
C TYR A 15 6.65 -8.62 11.95
N LYS A 16 7.91 -8.59 12.37
CA LYS A 16 9.03 -8.21 11.53
C LYS A 16 9.44 -9.32 10.58
N ARG A 17 9.43 -9.03 9.30
CA ARG A 17 9.92 -9.93 8.25
C ARG A 17 11.36 -9.57 7.93
N ASP A 18 12.30 -10.01 8.76
CA ASP A 18 13.71 -9.61 8.69
C ASP A 18 14.34 -9.74 7.31
N LYS A 19 14.09 -10.85 6.60
CA LYS A 19 14.60 -11.06 5.23
C LYS A 19 14.03 -10.04 4.23
N LEU A 20 12.77 -9.68 4.37
CA LEU A 20 12.10 -8.70 3.52
C LEU A 20 12.66 -7.30 3.78
N THR A 21 12.75 -6.90 5.05
CA THR A 21 13.30 -5.62 5.50
C THR A 21 14.77 -5.48 5.08
N ALA A 22 15.58 -6.54 5.27
CA ALA A 22 16.99 -6.57 4.86
C ALA A 22 17.15 -6.37 3.35
N LYS A 23 16.32 -7.03 2.52
CA LYS A 23 16.34 -6.89 1.06
C LYS A 23 15.93 -5.47 0.61
N LEU A 24 14.97 -4.85 1.30
CA LEU A 24 14.58 -3.47 1.02
C LEU A 24 15.73 -2.51 1.33
N TRP A 25 16.36 -2.65 2.49
CA TRP A 25 17.54 -1.87 2.84
C TRP A 25 18.72 -2.07 1.88
N GLU A 26 18.95 -3.30 1.41
CA GLU A 26 19.99 -3.58 0.41
C GLU A 26 19.80 -2.74 -0.86
N ASN A 27 18.54 -2.63 -1.35
CA ASN A 27 18.25 -1.83 -2.53
C ASN A 27 18.35 -0.32 -2.25
N ILE A 28 17.97 0.13 -1.07
CA ILE A 28 18.17 1.52 -0.64
C ILE A 28 19.68 1.85 -0.61
N ILE A 29 20.51 0.98 -0.03
CA ILE A 29 21.96 1.16 0.07
C ILE A 29 22.62 1.19 -1.33
N LYS A 30 22.11 0.43 -2.30
CA LYS A 30 22.57 0.49 -3.70
C LYS A 30 22.24 1.82 -4.40
N GLY A 31 21.47 2.69 -3.76
CA GLY A 31 21.09 4.00 -4.32
C GLY A 31 19.81 3.97 -5.16
N ASN A 32 19.06 2.88 -5.20
CA ASN A 32 17.84 2.77 -5.99
C ASN A 32 16.72 3.63 -5.40
N ASN A 33 16.01 4.38 -6.25
CA ASN A 33 14.67 4.82 -5.94
C ASN A 33 13.71 3.63 -6.10
N ILE A 34 12.74 3.48 -5.19
CA ILE A 34 11.98 2.25 -5.04
C ILE A 34 10.49 2.50 -5.25
N LEU A 35 9.82 1.59 -5.94
CA LEU A 35 8.37 1.44 -5.95
C LEU A 35 8.01 0.16 -5.20
N ILE A 36 7.38 0.28 -4.04
CA ILE A 36 6.82 -0.87 -3.32
C ILE A 36 5.50 -1.26 -4.00
N SER A 37 5.56 -2.36 -4.73
CA SER A 37 4.41 -2.92 -5.44
C SER A 37 3.83 -4.08 -4.64
N ALA A 38 2.57 -3.95 -4.24
CA ALA A 38 1.86 -4.99 -3.52
C ALA A 38 0.37 -4.67 -3.37
N PRO A 39 -0.49 -5.70 -3.26
CA PRO A 39 -1.91 -5.51 -3.02
C PRO A 39 -2.18 -4.79 -1.68
N ARG A 40 -3.42 -4.39 -1.50
CA ARG A 40 -3.86 -3.81 -0.23
C ARG A 40 -3.76 -4.80 0.92
N ARG A 41 -3.65 -4.27 2.16
CA ARG A 41 -3.70 -5.05 3.40
C ARG A 41 -2.55 -6.05 3.60
N ILE A 42 -1.50 -5.95 2.80
CA ILE A 42 -0.31 -6.82 2.90
C ILE A 42 0.74 -6.31 3.91
N GLY A 43 0.56 -5.08 4.43
CA GLY A 43 1.46 -4.49 5.41
C GLY A 43 2.51 -3.53 4.85
N LYS A 44 2.28 -2.89 3.67
CA LYS A 44 3.21 -1.87 3.10
C LYS A 44 3.52 -0.75 4.07
N THR A 45 2.49 -0.11 4.61
CA THR A 45 2.64 1.01 5.55
C THR A 45 3.39 0.58 6.81
N SER A 46 3.09 -0.61 7.37
CA SER A 46 3.83 -1.16 8.52
C SER A 46 5.31 -1.37 8.23
N LEU A 47 5.64 -1.89 7.03
CA LEU A 47 7.02 -2.05 6.58
C LEU A 47 7.74 -0.68 6.47
N MET A 48 7.06 0.34 5.94
CA MET A 48 7.63 1.70 5.84
C MET A 48 7.86 2.31 7.22
N LEU A 49 6.93 2.14 8.16
CA LEU A 49 7.06 2.63 9.53
C LEU A 49 8.19 1.91 10.29
N ASP A 50 8.36 0.59 10.09
CA ASP A 50 9.51 -0.15 10.65
C ASP A 50 10.86 0.41 10.14
N LEU A 51 10.95 0.82 8.87
CA LEU A 51 12.18 1.43 8.35
C LEU A 51 12.50 2.78 8.99
N ILE A 52 11.49 3.52 9.44
CA ILE A 52 11.65 4.79 10.15
C ILE A 52 12.16 4.51 11.57
N GLU A 53 11.48 3.63 12.31
CA GLU A 53 11.82 3.27 13.69
C GLU A 53 13.20 2.62 13.78
N ASN A 54 13.57 1.82 12.78
CA ASN A 54 14.80 1.05 12.71
C ASN A 54 15.71 1.52 11.56
N SER A 55 15.85 2.85 11.38
CA SER A 55 16.67 3.41 10.31
C SER A 55 18.16 3.06 10.50
N LYS A 56 18.83 2.75 9.38
CA LYS A 56 20.27 2.44 9.40
C LYS A 56 21.12 3.70 9.55
N LYS A 57 22.27 3.54 10.21
CA LYS A 57 23.26 4.61 10.32
C LYS A 57 23.65 5.15 8.93
N GLY A 58 23.70 6.47 8.80
CA GLY A 58 23.95 7.14 7.52
C GLY A 58 22.68 7.43 6.70
N TYR A 59 21.50 7.12 7.24
CA TYR A 59 20.23 7.40 6.60
C TYR A 59 19.28 8.10 7.56
N LYS A 60 18.59 9.12 7.05
CA LYS A 60 17.41 9.72 7.67
C LYS A 60 16.20 9.34 6.86
N VAL A 61 15.10 9.03 7.52
CA VAL A 61 13.87 8.61 6.86
C VAL A 61 12.75 9.56 7.25
N ILE A 62 12.04 10.10 6.27
CA ILE A 62 10.80 10.85 6.46
C ILE A 62 9.66 10.13 5.76
N TYR A 63 8.45 10.26 6.32
CA TYR A 63 7.25 9.60 5.83
C TYR A 63 6.17 10.63 5.52
N VAL A 64 5.63 10.54 4.32
CA VAL A 64 4.62 11.49 3.82
C VAL A 64 3.45 10.71 3.23
N ILE A 65 2.24 10.94 3.77
CA ILE A 65 1.00 10.40 3.21
C ILE A 65 0.45 11.40 2.20
N THR A 66 0.24 10.94 0.96
CA THR A 66 -0.21 11.81 -0.13
C THR A 66 -1.60 11.47 -0.68
N GLU A 67 -2.36 10.59 -0.01
CA GLU A 67 -3.69 10.11 -0.43
C GLU A 67 -4.68 11.23 -0.80
N SER A 68 -4.66 12.35 -0.08
CA SER A 68 -5.58 13.49 -0.29
C SER A 68 -5.09 14.52 -1.30
N VAL A 69 -3.91 14.34 -1.88
CA VAL A 69 -3.31 15.27 -2.82
C VAL A 69 -3.93 15.10 -4.20
N ASN A 70 -4.26 16.21 -4.87
CA ASN A 70 -4.89 16.23 -6.18
C ASN A 70 -4.23 17.17 -7.20
N ASN A 71 -3.09 17.76 -6.87
CA ASN A 71 -2.31 18.56 -7.82
C ASN A 71 -0.81 18.54 -7.49
N LYS A 72 0.01 18.86 -8.50
CA LYS A 72 1.48 18.88 -8.41
C LYS A 72 1.99 19.81 -7.31
N ASN A 73 1.42 20.99 -7.20
CA ASN A 73 1.94 22.00 -6.27
C ASN A 73 1.70 21.59 -4.80
N GLU A 74 0.55 20.99 -4.51
CA GLU A 74 0.23 20.47 -3.18
C GLU A 74 1.12 19.28 -2.80
N PHE A 75 1.43 18.40 -3.75
CA PHE A 75 2.36 17.31 -3.53
C PHE A 75 3.72 17.82 -3.04
N PHE A 76 4.34 18.72 -3.78
CA PHE A 76 5.63 19.28 -3.39
C PHE A 76 5.56 20.13 -2.13
N ARG A 77 4.44 20.81 -1.89
CA ARG A 77 4.18 21.51 -0.63
C ARG A 77 4.24 20.58 0.57
N LYS A 78 3.61 19.41 0.49
CA LYS A 78 3.68 18.38 1.56
C LYS A 78 5.11 17.90 1.78
N LEU A 79 5.86 17.59 0.71
CA LEU A 79 7.26 17.17 0.84
C LEU A 79 8.13 18.25 1.50
N VAL A 80 8.01 19.50 1.05
CA VAL A 80 8.70 20.65 1.64
C VAL A 80 8.37 20.77 3.12
N HIS A 81 7.09 20.73 3.48
CA HIS A 81 6.64 20.83 4.86
C HIS A 81 7.25 19.74 5.75
N GLU A 82 7.27 18.48 5.28
CA GLU A 82 7.78 17.36 6.05
C GLU A 82 9.31 17.42 6.22
N ILE A 83 10.04 17.82 5.18
CA ILE A 83 11.49 18.07 5.29
C ILE A 83 11.76 19.11 6.38
N TYR A 84 11.04 20.21 6.39
CA TYR A 84 11.22 21.25 7.42
C TYR A 84 10.87 20.77 8.82
N ASN A 85 9.79 20.00 8.98
CA ASN A 85 9.42 19.44 10.29
C ASN A 85 10.54 18.59 10.86
N GLN A 86 11.08 17.68 10.06
CA GLN A 86 12.17 16.79 10.47
C GLN A 86 13.48 17.54 10.75
N LEU A 87 13.79 18.55 9.96
CA LEU A 87 14.99 19.38 10.17
C LEU A 87 14.88 20.28 11.42
N SER A 88 13.66 20.68 11.81
CA SER A 88 13.44 21.53 12.98
C SER A 88 13.60 20.81 14.31
N ILE A 89 13.42 19.49 14.33
CA ILE A 89 13.50 18.65 15.55
C ILE A 89 14.96 18.40 15.97
N GLY A 90 15.93 18.51 15.04
CA GLY A 90 17.36 18.24 15.30
C GLY A 90 18.17 19.51 15.55
N LYS A 91 18.82 19.64 16.73
CA LYS A 91 19.73 20.77 17.04
C LYS A 91 20.86 20.96 16.01
N LYS A 92 21.27 19.92 15.29
CA LYS A 92 22.31 19.96 14.25
C LYS A 92 21.91 20.71 12.97
N PHE A 93 20.62 20.89 12.70
CA PHE A 93 20.12 21.48 11.48
C PHE A 93 19.69 22.94 11.60
N SER A 94 19.86 23.57 12.77
CA SER A 94 19.45 24.98 12.98
C SER A 94 20.16 25.95 12.02
N ASN A 95 21.42 25.70 11.70
CA ASN A 95 22.22 26.52 10.78
C ASN A 95 21.73 26.35 9.34
N THR A 96 21.48 25.12 8.91
CA THR A 96 20.93 24.78 7.58
C THR A 96 19.54 25.40 7.38
N LEU A 97 18.67 25.33 8.40
CA LEU A 97 17.36 25.99 8.40
C LEU A 97 17.48 27.52 8.27
N GLY A 98 18.48 28.13 8.93
CA GLY A 98 18.72 29.56 8.83
C GLY A 98 19.15 30.02 7.43
N GLN A 99 19.95 29.23 6.74
CA GLN A 99 20.38 29.47 5.35
C GLN A 99 19.23 29.25 4.37
N ILE A 100 18.49 28.14 4.50
CA ILE A 100 17.33 27.81 3.68
C ILE A 100 16.28 28.91 3.79
N LYS A 101 15.92 29.38 5.00
CA LYS A 101 14.95 30.49 5.21
C LYS A 101 15.35 31.78 4.53
N LYS A 102 16.66 32.07 4.39
CA LYS A 102 17.14 33.29 3.71
C LYS A 102 17.01 33.21 2.20
N SER A 103 17.13 32.05 1.63
CA SER A 103 17.18 31.81 0.17
C SER A 103 15.86 31.33 -0.43
N THR A 104 14.90 30.94 0.39
CA THR A 104 13.60 30.37 -0.05
C THR A 104 12.44 31.35 0.18
N SER A 105 11.29 31.04 -0.43
CA SER A 105 10.06 31.83 -0.30
C SER A 105 9.34 31.62 1.05
N ILE A 106 9.91 30.83 1.95
CA ILE A 106 9.31 30.50 3.25
C ILE A 106 9.72 31.55 4.28
N LYS A 107 8.73 32.19 4.93
CA LYS A 107 8.93 33.21 5.96
C LYS A 107 9.11 32.60 7.34
N SER A 108 8.21 31.69 7.72
CA SER A 108 8.26 30.98 9.01
C SER A 108 7.52 29.65 8.96
N ILE A 109 7.83 28.79 9.93
CA ILE A 109 7.15 27.52 10.13
C ILE A 109 6.71 27.49 11.59
N GLY A 110 5.41 27.33 11.82
CA GLY A 110 4.83 27.29 13.15
C GLY A 110 3.80 26.18 13.29
N PRO A 111 3.20 26.02 14.47
CA PRO A 111 2.16 25.01 14.72
C PRO A 111 0.96 25.07 13.77
N LYS A 112 0.77 26.23 13.11
CA LYS A 112 -0.30 26.48 12.13
C LYS A 112 0.12 26.21 10.67
N GLY A 113 1.34 25.70 10.42
CA GLY A 113 1.87 25.42 9.09
C GLY A 113 2.92 26.40 8.60
N LEU A 114 3.19 26.37 7.27
CA LEU A 114 4.16 27.24 6.59
C LEU A 114 3.59 28.65 6.37
N GLU A 115 4.28 29.66 6.89
CA GLU A 115 4.04 31.06 6.49
C GLU A 115 4.91 31.42 5.29
N LEU A 116 4.30 31.98 4.26
CA LEU A 116 4.93 32.26 2.97
C LEU A 116 5.22 33.75 2.80
N LYS A 117 6.29 34.07 2.07
CA LYS A 117 6.63 35.44 1.69
C LYS A 117 5.75 35.96 0.56
N HIS A 118 5.27 35.05 -0.32
CA HIS A 118 4.45 35.38 -1.49
C HIS A 118 3.27 34.40 -1.62
N LYS A 119 2.18 34.84 -2.30
CA LYS A 119 0.95 34.04 -2.48
C LYS A 119 1.08 32.93 -3.52
N ASP A 120 1.94 33.10 -4.53
CA ASP A 120 2.07 32.15 -5.66
C ASP A 120 3.46 31.49 -5.64
N ILE A 121 3.60 30.40 -4.87
CA ILE A 121 4.83 29.64 -4.81
C ILE A 121 4.71 28.38 -5.66
N GLU A 122 5.66 28.19 -6.56
CA GLU A 122 5.91 26.94 -7.28
C GLU A 122 6.73 25.99 -6.37
N TYR A 123 6.04 25.15 -5.61
CA TYR A 123 6.67 24.25 -4.63
C TYR A 123 7.60 23.22 -5.25
N PHE A 124 7.48 22.91 -6.52
CA PHE A 124 8.44 22.06 -7.23
C PHE A 124 9.84 22.69 -7.27
N ASN A 125 9.94 23.97 -7.61
CA ASN A 125 11.21 24.68 -7.63
C ASN A 125 11.75 24.87 -6.21
N GLU A 126 10.86 25.23 -5.28
CA GLU A 126 11.20 25.39 -3.86
C GLU A 126 11.77 24.09 -3.26
N PHE A 127 11.18 22.94 -3.58
CA PHE A 127 11.67 21.63 -3.17
C PHE A 127 13.10 21.37 -3.69
N GLN A 128 13.35 21.63 -4.97
CA GLN A 128 14.68 21.45 -5.55
C GLN A 128 15.72 22.35 -4.89
N ASP A 129 15.39 23.62 -4.64
CA ASP A 129 16.30 24.59 -4.03
C ASP A 129 16.61 24.24 -2.58
N ILE A 130 15.60 23.75 -1.83
CA ILE A 130 15.81 23.24 -0.47
C ILE A 130 16.77 22.06 -0.49
N VAL A 131 16.52 21.05 -1.35
CA VAL A 131 17.36 19.85 -1.41
C VAL A 131 18.81 20.16 -1.82
N LYS A 132 19.03 21.09 -2.76
CA LYS A 132 20.37 21.54 -3.14
C LYS A 132 21.14 22.15 -1.99
N GLN A 133 20.44 22.85 -1.07
CA GLN A 133 21.01 23.52 0.09
C GLN A 133 21.12 22.61 1.32
N LEU A 134 20.52 21.39 1.30
CA LEU A 134 20.63 20.46 2.42
C LEU A 134 22.08 20.06 2.68
N GLU A 135 22.55 20.28 3.90
CA GLU A 135 23.79 19.77 4.44
C GLU A 135 23.48 18.61 5.39
N LEU A 136 23.69 17.39 4.94
CA LEU A 136 23.29 16.16 5.64
C LEU A 136 24.47 15.48 6.37
N GLU A 137 25.63 16.15 6.51
CA GLU A 137 26.82 15.64 7.25
C GLU A 137 27.21 14.20 6.86
N GLY A 138 27.07 13.83 5.58
CA GLY A 138 27.35 12.49 5.07
C GLY A 138 26.20 11.49 5.22
N GLU A 139 25.06 11.90 5.75
CA GLU A 139 23.83 11.10 5.74
C GLU A 139 23.05 11.29 4.43
N LYS A 140 22.19 10.36 4.10
CA LYS A 140 21.25 10.44 2.96
C LYS A 140 19.82 10.49 3.47
N LEU A 141 18.99 11.33 2.86
CA LEU A 141 17.58 11.46 3.22
C LEU A 141 16.74 10.52 2.36
N ILE A 142 15.98 9.64 2.98
CA ILE A 142 14.98 8.80 2.32
C ILE A 142 13.61 9.45 2.51
N ILE A 143 12.92 9.74 1.42
CA ILE A 143 11.56 10.26 1.42
C ILE A 143 10.62 9.10 1.06
N MET A 144 9.88 8.61 2.05
CA MET A 144 8.87 7.60 1.87
C MET A 144 7.52 8.25 1.59
N VAL A 145 6.99 8.02 0.41
CA VAL A 145 5.72 8.57 -0.06
C VAL A 145 4.68 7.45 -0.11
N ASP A 146 3.77 7.46 0.84
CA ASP A 146 2.67 6.50 0.87
C ASP A 146 1.47 7.02 0.08
N GLU A 147 0.74 6.11 -0.55
CA GLU A 147 -0.40 6.32 -1.44
C GLU A 147 -0.08 7.22 -2.66
N PHE A 148 1.17 7.11 -3.17
CA PHE A 148 1.61 7.88 -4.35
C PHE A 148 0.76 7.59 -5.60
N ALA A 149 0.41 6.33 -5.85
CA ALA A 149 -0.43 5.98 -6.99
C ALA A 149 -1.85 6.57 -6.86
N GLN A 150 -2.40 6.69 -5.64
CA GLN A 150 -3.66 7.38 -5.40
C GLN A 150 -3.54 8.87 -5.72
N THR A 151 -2.40 9.50 -5.39
CA THR A 151 -2.13 10.89 -5.78
C THR A 151 -2.15 11.06 -7.30
N VAL A 152 -1.51 10.15 -8.05
CA VAL A 152 -1.51 10.19 -9.52
C VAL A 152 -2.93 10.05 -10.08
N GLU A 153 -3.71 9.13 -9.54
CA GLU A 153 -5.11 8.93 -9.92
C GLU A 153 -5.98 10.17 -9.61
N ASN A 154 -5.81 10.79 -8.44
CA ASN A 154 -6.52 12.01 -8.06
C ASN A 154 -6.21 13.16 -9.03
N ILE A 155 -4.94 13.37 -9.39
CA ILE A 155 -4.54 14.40 -10.36
C ILE A 155 -5.18 14.12 -11.72
N MET A 156 -5.18 12.86 -12.16
CA MET A 156 -5.80 12.46 -13.43
C MET A 156 -7.31 12.72 -13.44
N GLN A 157 -7.98 12.54 -12.31
CA GLN A 157 -9.43 12.75 -12.20
C GLN A 157 -9.83 14.22 -12.06
N ASP A 158 -9.06 15.01 -11.32
CA ASP A 158 -9.37 16.39 -10.98
C ASP A 158 -8.81 17.42 -11.98
N GLU A 159 -7.72 17.04 -12.67
CA GLU A 159 -7.11 17.91 -13.68
C GLU A 159 -7.27 17.30 -15.09
N ASP A 160 -6.21 16.68 -15.63
CA ASP A 160 -6.22 16.01 -16.93
C ASP A 160 -5.00 15.10 -17.11
N ASP A 161 -4.99 14.27 -18.17
CA ASP A 161 -3.89 13.35 -18.49
C ASP A 161 -2.55 14.09 -18.72
N LYS A 162 -2.58 15.26 -19.37
CA LYS A 162 -1.37 16.04 -19.67
C LYS A 162 -0.71 16.55 -18.38
N LYS A 163 -1.50 17.07 -17.44
CA LYS A 163 -0.98 17.53 -16.15
C LYS A 163 -0.49 16.38 -15.31
N THR A 164 -1.16 15.22 -15.39
CA THR A 164 -0.72 13.98 -14.75
C THR A 164 0.63 13.51 -15.28
N ILE A 165 0.81 13.51 -16.61
CA ILE A 165 2.10 13.18 -17.21
C ILE A 165 3.18 14.18 -16.76
N ASN A 166 2.91 15.49 -16.80
CA ASN A 166 3.84 16.52 -16.32
C ASN A 166 4.21 16.34 -14.83
N PHE A 167 3.28 15.88 -14.00
CA PHE A 167 3.56 15.56 -12.60
C PHE A 167 4.50 14.36 -12.48
N LEU A 168 4.27 13.30 -13.25
CA LEU A 168 5.12 12.12 -13.28
C LEU A 168 6.53 12.44 -13.80
N GLU A 169 6.63 13.25 -14.86
CA GLU A 169 7.91 13.74 -15.41
C GLU A 169 8.68 14.57 -14.39
N ALA A 170 8.01 15.48 -13.66
CA ALA A 170 8.63 16.26 -12.60
C ALA A 170 9.17 15.36 -11.47
N ASN A 171 8.42 14.31 -11.09
CA ASN A 171 8.91 13.33 -10.12
C ASN A 171 10.12 12.55 -10.66
N ARG A 172 10.12 12.18 -11.93
CA ARG A 172 11.29 11.53 -12.54
C ARG A 172 12.49 12.46 -12.59
N GLU A 173 12.31 13.73 -12.98
CA GLU A 173 13.39 14.72 -13.05
C GLU A 173 14.17 14.78 -11.72
N ILE A 174 13.47 14.91 -10.58
CA ILE A 174 14.14 14.98 -9.28
C ILE A 174 14.85 13.69 -8.89
N ARG A 175 14.36 12.52 -9.31
CA ARG A 175 15.01 11.23 -9.02
C ARG A 175 16.29 10.99 -9.81
N ILE A 176 16.38 11.51 -11.04
CA ILE A 176 17.53 11.30 -11.93
C ILE A 176 18.55 12.46 -11.88
N LYS A 177 18.19 13.61 -11.31
CA LYS A 177 19.04 14.79 -11.24
C LYS A 177 20.17 14.59 -10.21
N PRO A 178 21.48 14.57 -10.64
CA PRO A 178 22.59 14.16 -9.74
C PRO A 178 22.69 15.00 -8.47
N GLU A 179 22.49 16.32 -8.55
CA GLU A 179 22.56 17.24 -7.39
C GLU A 179 21.46 16.98 -6.35
N ILE A 180 20.40 16.28 -6.72
CA ILE A 180 19.28 15.87 -5.87
C ILE A 180 19.45 14.42 -5.42
N ASN A 181 19.63 13.49 -6.36
CA ASN A 181 19.72 12.06 -6.11
C ASN A 181 20.91 11.67 -5.22
N ASN A 182 21.99 12.44 -5.22
CA ASN A 182 23.11 12.24 -4.31
C ASN A 182 22.73 12.51 -2.84
N LYS A 183 21.72 13.33 -2.57
CA LYS A 183 21.26 13.73 -1.23
C LYS A 183 20.04 13.00 -0.74
N ILE A 184 19.10 12.72 -1.66
CA ILE A 184 17.81 12.09 -1.32
C ILE A 184 17.55 10.85 -2.16
N GLN A 185 16.74 9.95 -1.63
CA GLN A 185 16.14 8.82 -2.36
C GLN A 185 14.65 8.76 -2.07
N PHE A 186 13.89 8.25 -3.04
CA PHE A 186 12.46 8.06 -2.87
C PHE A 186 12.10 6.58 -2.71
N VAL A 187 11.17 6.31 -1.82
CA VAL A 187 10.46 5.04 -1.69
C VAL A 187 8.98 5.34 -1.84
N TYR A 188 8.42 5.04 -3.00
CA TYR A 188 7.00 5.18 -3.25
C TYR A 188 6.26 3.91 -2.89
N ALA A 189 5.09 4.06 -2.29
CA ALA A 189 4.15 2.97 -2.06
C ALA A 189 2.74 3.41 -2.46
N GLY A 190 1.88 2.46 -2.74
CA GLY A 190 0.47 2.71 -3.02
C GLY A 190 -0.32 1.42 -3.07
N SER A 191 -1.62 1.56 -2.88
CA SER A 191 -2.58 0.46 -2.94
C SER A 191 -3.18 0.28 -4.33
N ILE A 192 -2.81 1.12 -5.30
CA ILE A 192 -3.20 1.06 -6.71
C ILE A 192 -1.94 0.73 -7.52
N GLY A 193 -2.11 0.00 -8.63
CA GLY A 193 -1.03 -0.30 -9.55
C GLY A 193 -0.59 0.92 -10.33
N LEU A 194 0.50 1.57 -9.90
CA LEU A 194 1.08 2.70 -10.62
C LEU A 194 1.43 2.34 -12.06
N GLU A 195 1.93 1.12 -12.27
CA GLU A 195 2.27 0.59 -13.60
C GLU A 195 1.07 0.59 -14.55
N ASN A 196 -0.13 0.27 -14.04
CA ASN A 196 -1.36 0.30 -14.84
C ASN A 196 -1.75 1.73 -15.22
N ILE A 197 -1.63 2.69 -14.28
CA ILE A 197 -1.95 4.10 -14.56
C ILE A 197 -1.00 4.67 -15.64
N VAL A 198 0.31 4.49 -15.48
CA VAL A 198 1.29 5.01 -16.45
C VAL A 198 1.22 4.31 -17.80
N SER A 199 0.81 3.04 -17.84
CA SER A 199 0.52 2.32 -19.08
C SER A 199 -0.67 2.91 -19.81
N HIS A 200 -1.76 3.18 -19.10
CA HIS A 200 -2.95 3.85 -19.65
C HIS A 200 -2.61 5.23 -20.25
N LEU A 201 -1.75 5.99 -19.55
CA LEU A 201 -1.27 7.31 -20.00
C LEU A 201 -0.17 7.25 -21.07
N ASN A 202 0.24 6.07 -21.54
CA ASN A 202 1.40 5.88 -22.42
C ASN A 202 2.69 6.55 -21.92
N SER A 203 2.89 6.58 -20.59
CA SER A 203 3.97 7.31 -19.91
C SER A 203 4.85 6.40 -19.02
N THR A 204 5.01 5.13 -19.39
CA THR A 204 5.79 4.13 -18.63
C THR A 204 7.24 4.54 -18.41
N SER A 205 7.80 5.37 -19.31
CA SER A 205 9.15 5.93 -19.17
C SER A 205 9.32 6.76 -17.90
N THR A 206 8.23 7.30 -17.32
CA THR A 206 8.28 8.15 -16.13
C THR A 206 8.60 7.40 -14.84
N ILE A 207 8.54 6.07 -14.86
CA ILE A 207 8.81 5.21 -13.71
C ILE A 207 9.88 4.13 -13.97
N ASN A 208 10.50 4.11 -15.16
CA ASN A 208 11.45 3.07 -15.54
C ASN A 208 12.79 3.10 -14.76
N ASP A 209 13.04 4.18 -14.03
CA ASP A 209 14.17 4.36 -13.12
C ASP A 209 13.89 3.81 -11.71
N LEU A 210 12.66 3.40 -11.41
CA LEU A 210 12.28 2.85 -10.12
C LEU A 210 12.58 1.35 -10.05
N TYR A 211 13.21 0.92 -8.97
CA TYR A 211 13.30 -0.49 -8.64
C TYR A 211 11.98 -0.98 -8.05
N THR A 212 11.28 -1.88 -8.75
CA THR A 212 10.05 -2.47 -8.24
C THR A 212 10.35 -3.49 -7.15
N PHE A 213 9.94 -3.17 -5.92
CA PHE A 213 10.08 -4.03 -4.75
C PHE A 213 8.74 -4.70 -4.44
N ILE A 214 8.66 -6.01 -4.68
CA ILE A 214 7.43 -6.77 -4.51
C ILE A 214 7.33 -7.28 -3.07
N VAL A 215 6.26 -6.89 -2.36
CA VAL A 215 5.89 -7.47 -1.06
C VAL A 215 4.88 -8.60 -1.29
N LYS A 216 5.31 -9.84 -1.02
CA LYS A 216 4.47 -11.03 -1.16
C LYS A 216 3.67 -11.31 0.11
N PRO A 217 2.55 -12.04 0.04
CA PRO A 217 1.89 -12.63 1.21
C PRO A 217 2.88 -13.41 2.09
N PHE A 218 2.46 -13.76 3.28
CA PHE A 218 3.25 -14.66 4.12
C PHE A 218 3.38 -16.03 3.45
N THR A 219 4.50 -16.67 3.68
CA THR A 219 4.64 -18.10 3.44
C THR A 219 3.96 -18.87 4.57
N GLU A 220 3.64 -20.14 4.36
CA GLU A 220 3.08 -21.01 5.42
C GLU A 220 3.98 -21.05 6.66
N LEU A 221 5.31 -21.07 6.46
CA LEU A 221 6.28 -21.00 7.56
C LEU A 221 6.20 -19.68 8.32
N GLU A 222 6.06 -18.55 7.62
CA GLU A 222 5.89 -17.26 8.28
C GLU A 222 4.56 -17.19 9.04
N VAL A 223 3.47 -17.80 8.53
CA VAL A 223 2.19 -17.88 9.24
C VAL A 223 2.31 -18.72 10.51
N LYS A 224 2.97 -19.90 10.43
CA LYS A 224 3.20 -20.75 11.61
C LYS A 224 4.01 -19.99 12.69
N ASP A 225 5.10 -19.37 12.28
CA ASP A 225 5.93 -18.56 13.19
C ASP A 225 5.16 -17.36 13.76
N TYR A 226 4.44 -16.63 12.90
CA TYR A 226 3.59 -15.51 13.31
C TYR A 226 2.57 -15.91 14.38
N ILE A 227 1.85 -17.02 14.18
CA ILE A 227 0.81 -17.46 15.12
C ILE A 227 1.43 -17.96 16.42
N LEU A 228 2.39 -18.91 16.35
CA LEU A 228 2.92 -19.60 17.53
C LEU A 228 3.82 -18.74 18.39
N ASN A 229 4.67 -17.94 17.76
CA ASN A 229 5.73 -17.22 18.45
C ASN A 229 5.45 -15.74 18.63
N TYR A 230 4.32 -15.23 18.07
CA TYR A 230 4.04 -13.82 18.12
C TYR A 230 2.57 -13.50 18.45
N ALA A 231 1.62 -13.91 17.62
CA ALA A 231 0.22 -13.46 17.75
C ALA A 231 -0.44 -13.92 19.05
N ILE A 232 -0.21 -15.17 19.46
CA ILE A 232 -0.80 -15.74 20.69
C ILE A 232 0.10 -15.58 21.92
N GLU A 233 1.27 -14.93 21.79
CA GLU A 233 2.18 -14.71 22.91
C GLU A 233 1.47 -13.96 24.06
N GLY A 234 1.57 -14.50 25.28
CA GLY A 234 0.93 -13.93 26.47
C GLY A 234 -0.56 -14.26 26.62
N THR A 235 -1.14 -15.05 25.72
CA THR A 235 -2.51 -15.58 25.86
C THR A 235 -2.50 -17.01 26.43
N SER A 236 -3.68 -17.50 26.86
CA SER A 236 -3.88 -18.91 27.25
C SER A 236 -4.23 -19.82 26.09
N LEU A 237 -4.27 -19.32 24.86
CA LEU A 237 -4.70 -20.05 23.68
C LEU A 237 -3.62 -21.07 23.26
N ILE A 238 -4.07 -22.27 22.91
CA ILE A 238 -3.23 -23.38 22.47
C ILE A 238 -3.57 -23.69 21.02
N PHE A 239 -2.62 -23.36 20.14
CA PHE A 239 -2.71 -23.63 18.70
C PHE A 239 -1.74 -24.76 18.31
N LYS A 240 -2.29 -25.92 17.92
CA LYS A 240 -1.47 -27.03 17.40
C LYS A 240 -1.16 -26.78 15.92
N GLU A 241 0.01 -27.22 15.45
CA GLU A 241 0.44 -26.99 14.04
C GLU A 241 -0.58 -27.48 13.02
N GLU A 242 -1.17 -28.65 13.23
CA GLU A 242 -2.21 -29.19 12.34
C GLU A 242 -3.45 -28.29 12.21
N LYS A 243 -3.76 -27.52 13.25
CA LYS A 243 -4.89 -26.56 13.24
C LYS A 243 -4.48 -25.24 12.58
N ILE A 244 -3.20 -24.90 12.61
CA ILE A 244 -2.67 -23.78 11.81
C ILE A 244 -2.70 -24.15 10.31
N GLU A 245 -2.36 -25.39 9.94
CA GLU A 245 -2.49 -25.87 8.57
C GLU A 245 -3.95 -25.84 8.09
N TYR A 246 -4.89 -26.23 8.95
CA TYR A 246 -6.31 -26.12 8.65
C TYR A 246 -6.73 -24.65 8.44
N LEU A 247 -6.26 -23.72 9.27
CA LEU A 247 -6.49 -22.28 9.13
C LEU A 247 -5.92 -21.73 7.82
N ILE A 248 -4.67 -22.10 7.47
CA ILE A 248 -3.98 -21.72 6.23
C ILE A 248 -4.82 -22.14 5.01
N ASN A 249 -5.30 -23.39 5.00
CA ASN A 249 -6.13 -23.91 3.92
C ASN A 249 -7.50 -23.20 3.81
N LYS A 250 -8.02 -22.67 4.90
CA LYS A 250 -9.25 -21.87 4.91
C LYS A 250 -9.05 -20.44 4.39
N ILE A 251 -7.88 -19.85 4.62
CA ILE A 251 -7.57 -18.48 4.21
C ILE A 251 -7.14 -18.44 2.74
N GLU A 252 -6.33 -19.41 2.31
CA GLU A 252 -5.64 -19.53 1.02
C GLU A 252 -4.73 -18.34 0.69
N TRP A 253 -5.21 -17.11 0.82
CA TRP A 253 -4.43 -15.92 0.59
C TRP A 253 -3.86 -15.36 1.91
N LEU A 254 -2.59 -15.69 2.18
CA LEU A 254 -1.93 -15.50 3.48
C LEU A 254 -1.44 -14.06 3.70
N ILE A 255 -2.31 -13.07 3.51
CA ILE A 255 -2.02 -11.68 3.89
C ILE A 255 -2.33 -11.46 5.38
N PRO A 256 -1.55 -10.62 6.07
CA PRO A 256 -1.74 -10.36 7.51
C PRO A 256 -3.19 -10.00 7.87
N TYR A 257 -3.87 -9.29 6.99
CA TYR A 257 -5.23 -8.85 7.20
C TYR A 257 -6.22 -9.99 7.44
N PHE A 258 -6.25 -11.01 6.56
CA PHE A 258 -7.17 -12.13 6.71
C PHE A 258 -6.77 -13.07 7.83
N ILE A 259 -5.47 -13.20 8.08
CA ILE A 259 -4.96 -13.97 9.21
C ILE A 259 -5.45 -13.34 10.51
N ASN A 260 -5.26 -12.02 10.68
CA ASN A 260 -5.68 -11.31 11.89
C ASN A 260 -7.20 -11.32 12.09
N ILE A 261 -7.99 -11.19 11.02
CA ILE A 261 -9.46 -11.33 11.11
C ILE A 261 -9.82 -12.66 11.74
N LEU A 262 -9.28 -13.78 11.23
CA LEU A 262 -9.63 -15.08 11.77
C LEU A 262 -9.07 -15.32 13.17
N LEU A 263 -7.90 -14.79 13.49
CA LEU A 263 -7.34 -14.90 14.84
C LEU A 263 -8.20 -14.14 15.87
N GLU A 264 -8.69 -12.93 15.56
CA GLU A 264 -9.59 -12.20 16.44
C GLU A 264 -10.92 -12.92 16.63
N GLU A 265 -11.52 -13.43 15.55
CA GLU A 265 -12.76 -14.20 15.66
C GLU A 265 -12.57 -15.52 16.42
N ILE A 266 -11.42 -16.18 16.29
CA ILE A 266 -11.09 -17.39 17.07
C ILE A 266 -10.98 -17.03 18.56
N GLU A 267 -10.35 -15.91 18.93
CA GLU A 267 -10.25 -15.45 20.31
C GLU A 267 -11.63 -15.16 20.90
N GLU A 268 -12.53 -14.50 20.13
CA GLU A 268 -13.92 -14.26 20.53
C GLU A 268 -14.68 -15.59 20.78
N VAL A 269 -14.63 -16.53 19.83
CA VAL A 269 -15.30 -17.85 19.96
C VAL A 269 -14.74 -18.64 21.14
N CYS A 270 -13.41 -18.65 21.34
CA CYS A 270 -12.78 -19.29 22.49
C CYS A 270 -13.25 -18.69 23.81
N THR A 271 -13.36 -17.38 23.88
CA THR A 271 -13.84 -16.65 25.06
C THR A 271 -15.31 -16.97 25.35
N GLU A 272 -16.17 -16.98 24.33
CA GLU A 272 -17.60 -17.32 24.48
C GLU A 272 -17.81 -18.77 24.94
N LEU A 273 -16.96 -19.70 24.50
CA LEU A 273 -17.06 -21.11 24.84
C LEU A 273 -16.27 -21.53 26.09
N ASP A 274 -15.55 -20.59 26.71
CA ASP A 274 -14.59 -20.85 27.81
C ASP A 274 -13.58 -21.97 27.42
N LYS A 275 -12.99 -21.84 26.22
CA LYS A 275 -12.02 -22.79 25.65
C LYS A 275 -10.66 -22.13 25.43
N THR A 276 -9.62 -22.91 25.63
CA THR A 276 -8.24 -22.48 25.32
C THR A 276 -7.63 -23.27 24.17
N GLU A 277 -8.03 -24.52 23.97
CA GLU A 277 -7.53 -25.35 22.86
C GLU A 277 -8.35 -25.08 21.59
N ILE A 278 -7.65 -24.71 20.52
CA ILE A 278 -8.26 -24.39 19.22
C ILE A 278 -8.44 -25.67 18.42
N ILE A 279 -9.70 -25.96 18.07
CA ILE A 279 -10.11 -27.08 17.22
C ILE A 279 -10.71 -26.57 15.91
N GLU A 280 -10.86 -27.42 14.91
CA GLU A 280 -11.41 -27.05 13.59
C GLU A 280 -12.78 -26.40 13.68
N LYS A 281 -13.66 -26.89 14.57
CA LYS A 281 -14.99 -26.31 14.79
C LYS A 281 -14.92 -24.84 15.21
N ILE A 282 -13.98 -24.45 16.07
CA ILE A 282 -13.74 -23.06 16.47
C ILE A 282 -13.30 -22.21 15.29
N ILE A 283 -12.41 -22.74 14.43
CA ILE A 283 -11.97 -22.06 13.22
C ILE A 283 -13.12 -21.89 12.22
N ASP A 284 -13.99 -22.90 12.09
CA ASP A 284 -15.17 -22.82 11.24
C ASP A 284 -16.18 -21.79 11.72
N ASP A 285 -16.45 -21.75 13.02
CA ASP A 285 -17.36 -20.78 13.62
C ASP A 285 -16.80 -19.34 13.52
N ALA A 286 -15.50 -19.17 13.75
CA ALA A 286 -14.79 -17.91 13.53
C ALA A 286 -14.89 -17.42 12.07
N PHE A 287 -14.72 -18.32 11.10
CA PHE A 287 -14.88 -18.02 9.68
C PHE A 287 -16.30 -17.51 9.37
N VAL A 288 -17.33 -18.18 9.88
CA VAL A 288 -18.72 -17.78 9.70
C VAL A 288 -19.01 -16.44 10.39
N ASN A 289 -18.46 -16.20 11.57
CA ASN A 289 -18.62 -14.94 12.28
C ASN A 289 -17.96 -13.78 11.55
N ALA A 290 -16.74 -13.98 11.00
CA ALA A 290 -16.05 -13.00 10.16
C ALA A 290 -16.93 -12.52 8.99
N LEU A 291 -17.65 -13.44 8.31
CA LEU A 291 -18.51 -13.11 7.19
C LEU A 291 -19.70 -12.19 7.55
N LYS A 292 -20.13 -12.19 8.81
CA LYS A 292 -21.23 -11.33 9.30
C LYS A 292 -20.75 -9.89 9.55
N LYS A 293 -19.46 -9.66 9.77
CA LYS A 293 -18.89 -8.34 10.09
C LYS A 293 -18.59 -7.55 8.81
N ARG A 294 -19.51 -6.71 8.35
CA ARG A 294 -19.36 -5.88 7.13
C ARG A 294 -18.10 -5.02 7.15
N SER A 295 -17.70 -4.51 8.32
CA SER A 295 -16.50 -3.68 8.50
C SER A 295 -15.21 -4.31 7.97
N TYR A 296 -15.13 -5.64 7.94
CA TYR A 296 -13.96 -6.34 7.42
C TYR A 296 -13.84 -6.29 5.89
N PHE A 297 -14.96 -6.23 5.16
CA PHE A 297 -14.93 -6.45 3.71
C PHE A 297 -15.55 -5.33 2.88
N GLU A 298 -16.45 -4.52 3.45
CA GLU A 298 -17.21 -3.51 2.69
C GLU A 298 -16.30 -2.50 1.96
N HIS A 299 -15.11 -2.22 2.51
CA HIS A 299 -14.14 -1.34 1.89
C HIS A 299 -13.64 -1.85 0.52
N TRP A 300 -13.66 -3.17 0.24
CA TRP A 300 -13.38 -3.73 -1.08
C TRP A 300 -14.42 -3.28 -2.10
N HIS A 301 -15.69 -3.42 -1.77
CA HIS A 301 -16.78 -3.00 -2.65
C HIS A 301 -16.82 -1.47 -2.86
N ILE A 302 -16.62 -0.69 -1.79
CA ILE A 302 -16.55 0.78 -1.89
C ILE A 302 -15.42 1.21 -2.82
N ARG A 303 -14.25 0.55 -2.70
CA ARG A 303 -13.10 0.85 -3.57
C ARG A 303 -13.40 0.56 -5.03
N LEU A 304 -14.02 -0.58 -5.35
CA LEU A 304 -14.39 -0.92 -6.72
C LEU A 304 -15.26 0.20 -7.35
N ARG A 305 -16.22 0.72 -6.58
CA ARG A 305 -17.05 1.85 -7.01
C ARG A 305 -16.29 3.16 -7.21
N LYS A 306 -15.23 3.39 -6.44
CA LYS A 306 -14.40 4.59 -6.59
C LYS A 306 -13.43 4.47 -7.77
N ALA A 307 -12.83 3.29 -7.97
CA ALA A 307 -11.82 3.07 -9.00
C ALA A 307 -12.41 3.07 -10.43
N TYR A 308 -13.66 2.63 -10.58
CA TYR A 308 -14.26 2.46 -11.90
C TYR A 308 -15.58 3.23 -12.04
N LYS A 309 -15.79 3.79 -13.24
CA LYS A 309 -17.02 4.52 -13.59
C LYS A 309 -17.84 3.74 -14.62
N GLN A 310 -19.16 3.86 -14.56
CA GLN A 310 -20.11 3.34 -15.57
C GLN A 310 -19.84 1.88 -16.01
N SER A 311 -19.59 1.65 -17.30
CA SER A 311 -19.42 0.30 -17.88
C SER A 311 -18.26 -0.47 -17.28
N ASN A 312 -17.14 0.20 -16.94
CA ASN A 312 -16.01 -0.46 -16.29
C ASN A 312 -16.36 -0.98 -14.88
N TYR A 313 -17.13 -0.20 -14.12
CA TYR A 313 -17.64 -0.66 -12.82
C TYR A 313 -18.62 -1.83 -12.98
N ASN A 314 -19.55 -1.71 -13.93
CA ASN A 314 -20.53 -2.77 -14.19
C ASN A 314 -19.86 -4.08 -14.58
N PHE A 315 -18.84 -4.01 -15.46
CA PHE A 315 -18.05 -5.18 -15.83
C PHE A 315 -17.30 -5.77 -14.63
N SER A 316 -16.57 -4.95 -13.88
CA SER A 316 -15.81 -5.41 -12.73
C SER A 316 -16.71 -6.08 -11.68
N LYS A 317 -17.87 -5.47 -11.39
CA LYS A 317 -18.84 -6.02 -10.45
C LYS A 317 -19.41 -7.34 -10.96
N GLU A 318 -19.85 -7.39 -12.21
CA GLU A 318 -20.47 -8.58 -12.80
C GLU A 318 -19.47 -9.75 -12.92
N LEU A 319 -18.22 -9.44 -13.27
CA LEU A 319 -17.12 -10.41 -13.26
C LEU A 319 -16.92 -11.00 -11.86
N LEU A 320 -16.80 -10.16 -10.84
CA LEU A 320 -16.62 -10.61 -9.46
C LEU A 320 -17.85 -11.38 -8.94
N ASN A 321 -19.07 -11.00 -9.32
CA ASN A 321 -20.28 -11.75 -9.00
C ASN A 321 -20.19 -13.18 -9.56
N LYS A 322 -19.92 -13.30 -10.86
CA LYS A 322 -19.79 -14.62 -11.53
C LYS A 322 -18.68 -15.47 -10.92
N VAL A 323 -17.50 -14.88 -10.62
CA VAL A 323 -16.40 -15.59 -9.96
C VAL A 323 -16.79 -16.00 -8.54
N SER A 324 -17.58 -15.20 -7.81
CA SER A 324 -18.06 -15.57 -6.47
C SER A 324 -19.04 -16.73 -6.47
N GLU A 325 -19.89 -16.83 -7.49
CA GLU A 325 -20.87 -17.89 -7.68
C GLU A 325 -20.22 -19.19 -8.17
N ASN A 326 -19.41 -19.10 -9.22
CA ASN A 326 -18.87 -20.26 -9.93
C ASN A 326 -17.52 -20.78 -9.37
N ASN A 327 -16.92 -20.08 -8.40
CA ASN A 327 -15.57 -20.27 -7.88
C ASN A 327 -14.46 -19.92 -8.87
N ILE A 328 -14.57 -20.32 -10.13
CA ILE A 328 -13.61 -20.09 -11.21
C ILE A 328 -14.38 -19.58 -12.43
N LEU A 329 -13.77 -18.66 -13.15
CA LEU A 329 -14.24 -18.16 -14.44
C LEU A 329 -13.13 -18.25 -15.46
N SER A 330 -13.43 -18.76 -16.66
CA SER A 330 -12.49 -18.84 -17.75
C SER A 330 -12.28 -17.47 -18.43
N LEU A 331 -11.12 -17.28 -19.06
CA LEU A 331 -10.83 -16.07 -19.84
C LEU A 331 -11.81 -15.86 -20.97
N ASN A 332 -12.35 -16.96 -21.57
CA ASN A 332 -13.38 -16.86 -22.61
C ASN A 332 -14.68 -16.29 -22.07
N GLU A 333 -15.16 -16.77 -20.93
CA GLU A 333 -16.36 -16.24 -20.26
C GLU A 333 -16.20 -14.77 -19.87
N ILE A 334 -14.98 -14.39 -19.43
CA ILE A 334 -14.64 -12.99 -19.13
C ILE A 334 -14.70 -12.14 -20.40
N HIS A 335 -14.15 -12.63 -21.51
CA HIS A 335 -14.19 -11.94 -22.80
C HIS A 335 -15.62 -11.79 -23.32
N ASP A 336 -16.44 -12.86 -23.24
CA ASP A 336 -17.87 -12.79 -23.64
C ASP A 336 -18.64 -11.77 -22.80
N LEU A 337 -18.33 -11.68 -21.51
CA LEU A 337 -18.88 -10.64 -20.63
C LEU A 337 -18.45 -9.23 -21.06
N ALA A 338 -17.18 -9.08 -21.46
CA ALA A 338 -16.66 -7.79 -21.95
C ALA A 338 -17.34 -7.35 -23.23
N ILE A 339 -17.56 -8.26 -24.19
CA ILE A 339 -18.33 -8.00 -25.42
C ILE A 339 -19.75 -7.57 -25.07
N LYS A 340 -20.43 -8.32 -24.20
CA LYS A 340 -21.81 -8.02 -23.77
C LYS A 340 -21.95 -6.62 -23.18
N LEU A 341 -20.91 -6.11 -22.51
CA LEU A 341 -20.90 -4.81 -21.85
C LEU A 341 -20.22 -3.70 -22.67
N GLY A 342 -19.74 -4.00 -23.89
CA GLY A 342 -19.14 -3.04 -24.81
C GLY A 342 -17.77 -2.51 -24.38
N ILE A 343 -16.96 -3.35 -23.71
CA ILE A 343 -15.63 -2.99 -23.23
C ILE A 343 -14.52 -3.97 -23.66
N GLU A 344 -14.71 -4.66 -24.75
CA GLU A 344 -13.80 -5.67 -25.30
C GLU A 344 -12.37 -5.14 -25.55
N ASN A 345 -12.21 -3.83 -25.74
CA ASN A 345 -10.91 -3.20 -25.95
C ASN A 345 -10.15 -2.86 -24.65
N SER A 346 -10.83 -2.77 -23.51
CA SER A 346 -10.24 -2.32 -22.23
C SER A 346 -10.34 -3.33 -21.10
N TYR A 347 -11.05 -4.44 -21.27
CA TYR A 347 -11.30 -5.38 -20.18
C TYR A 347 -10.01 -5.99 -19.59
N LYS A 348 -8.95 -6.14 -20.40
CA LYS A 348 -7.66 -6.71 -19.92
C LYS A 348 -6.98 -5.80 -18.90
N ASP A 349 -7.06 -4.48 -19.09
CA ASP A 349 -6.49 -3.52 -18.14
C ASP A 349 -7.26 -3.56 -16.82
N ILE A 350 -8.59 -3.68 -16.90
CA ILE A 350 -9.44 -3.84 -15.71
C ILE A 350 -9.11 -5.16 -15.00
N LEU A 351 -8.96 -6.25 -15.76
CA LEU A 351 -8.62 -7.57 -15.21
C LEU A 351 -7.26 -7.53 -14.50
N ASN A 352 -6.25 -6.92 -15.11
CA ASN A 352 -4.93 -6.73 -14.51
C ASN A 352 -5.01 -5.89 -13.22
N SER A 353 -5.83 -4.85 -13.22
CA SER A 353 -6.05 -4.02 -12.03
C SER A 353 -6.74 -4.79 -10.90
N LEU A 354 -7.74 -5.64 -11.20
CA LEU A 354 -8.40 -6.50 -10.21
C LEU A 354 -7.44 -7.54 -9.62
N VAL A 355 -6.53 -8.08 -10.44
CA VAL A 355 -5.46 -8.98 -9.97
C VAL A 355 -4.49 -8.23 -9.07
N TYR A 356 -4.01 -7.06 -9.50
CA TYR A 356 -3.09 -6.23 -8.71
C TYR A 356 -3.70 -5.81 -7.37
N ASP A 357 -4.95 -5.36 -7.37
CA ASP A 357 -5.68 -4.93 -6.18
C ASP A 357 -5.99 -6.10 -5.23
N GLY A 358 -5.80 -7.33 -5.69
CA GLY A 358 -5.93 -8.53 -4.87
C GLY A 358 -7.36 -9.08 -4.74
N TYR A 359 -8.26 -8.73 -5.64
CA TYR A 359 -9.59 -9.38 -5.69
C TYR A 359 -9.48 -10.81 -6.19
N ILE A 360 -8.81 -10.99 -7.30
CA ILE A 360 -8.71 -12.26 -8.02
C ILE A 360 -7.27 -12.62 -8.36
N ASN A 361 -7.04 -13.86 -8.70
CA ASN A 361 -5.79 -14.37 -9.27
C ASN A 361 -6.08 -15.42 -10.36
N ASN A 362 -5.04 -15.76 -11.10
CA ASN A 362 -5.10 -16.80 -12.15
C ASN A 362 -4.34 -18.07 -11.77
N ASN A 363 -3.76 -18.17 -10.56
CA ASN A 363 -3.01 -19.33 -10.07
C ASN A 363 -1.97 -19.87 -11.08
N ASP A 364 -1.28 -18.97 -11.77
CA ASP A 364 -0.32 -19.26 -12.84
C ASP A 364 -0.95 -19.92 -14.10
N ASP A 365 -2.27 -20.09 -14.15
CA ASP A 365 -3.02 -20.44 -15.36
C ASP A 365 -3.71 -19.19 -15.95
N PRO A 366 -3.15 -18.58 -17.02
CA PRO A 366 -3.71 -17.37 -17.61
C PRO A 366 -5.10 -17.53 -18.23
N LYS A 367 -5.63 -18.76 -18.25
CA LYS A 367 -6.93 -19.09 -18.83
C LYS A 367 -8.08 -19.05 -17.81
N THR A 368 -7.78 -19.02 -16.52
CA THR A 368 -8.78 -19.08 -15.44
C THR A 368 -8.50 -18.06 -14.35
N TYR A 369 -9.57 -17.56 -13.71
CA TYR A 369 -9.51 -16.59 -12.62
C TYR A 369 -10.41 -16.99 -11.48
N ARG A 370 -9.94 -16.78 -10.24
CA ARG A 370 -10.70 -17.00 -9.01
C ARG A 370 -10.40 -15.91 -7.98
N PHE A 371 -11.22 -15.77 -6.95
CA PHE A 371 -10.88 -14.90 -5.83
C PHE A 371 -9.57 -15.33 -5.16
N ASN A 372 -8.80 -14.35 -4.68
CA ASN A 372 -7.59 -14.64 -3.89
C ASN A 372 -7.93 -15.30 -2.54
N SER A 373 -9.04 -14.89 -1.93
CA SER A 373 -9.43 -15.34 -0.60
C SER A 373 -10.84 -15.92 -0.59
N PRO A 374 -11.04 -17.14 -0.05
CA PRO A 374 -12.36 -17.70 0.20
C PRO A 374 -13.23 -16.81 1.09
N LEU A 375 -12.65 -16.11 2.09
CA LEU A 375 -13.34 -15.14 2.93
C LEU A 375 -13.96 -14.01 2.10
N LEU A 376 -13.15 -13.36 1.26
CA LEU A 376 -13.63 -12.27 0.40
C LEU A 376 -14.66 -12.77 -0.60
N ARG A 377 -14.44 -13.95 -1.21
CA ARG A 377 -15.38 -14.58 -2.15
C ARG A 377 -16.74 -14.82 -1.53
N MET A 378 -16.79 -15.48 -0.36
CA MET A 378 -18.06 -15.82 0.30
C MET A 378 -18.78 -14.57 0.79
N TRP A 379 -18.03 -13.59 1.34
CA TRP A 379 -18.62 -12.30 1.71
C TRP A 379 -19.23 -11.59 0.50
N TRP A 380 -18.50 -11.58 -0.64
CA TRP A 380 -18.97 -10.97 -1.89
C TRP A 380 -20.24 -11.64 -2.39
N TYR A 381 -20.25 -12.96 -2.43
CA TYR A 381 -21.41 -13.74 -2.82
C TYR A 381 -22.66 -13.40 -1.98
N ILE A 382 -22.50 -13.33 -0.66
CA ILE A 382 -23.62 -13.08 0.28
C ILE A 382 -24.10 -11.62 0.21
N ASN A 383 -23.21 -10.63 0.04
CA ASN A 383 -23.54 -9.23 0.28
C ASN A 383 -23.55 -8.34 -0.97
N VAL A 384 -22.99 -8.79 -2.10
CA VAL A 384 -22.83 -7.96 -3.31
C VAL A 384 -23.41 -8.62 -4.55
N ALA A 385 -23.27 -9.94 -4.72
CA ALA A 385 -23.73 -10.67 -5.90
C ALA A 385 -25.24 -10.89 -5.91
N ASN A 386 -25.90 -10.93 -4.76
CA ASN A 386 -27.35 -11.13 -4.60
C ASN A 386 -28.13 -9.83 -4.77
#